data_e553aa9c4a3ccbd45aa3c26fdca77efe
#
_entry.id   e553aa9c4a3ccbd45aa3c26fdca77efe
#
_cell.length_a   1.000
_cell.length_b   1.000
_cell.length_c   1.000
_cell.angle_alpha   90.00
_cell.angle_beta   90.00
_cell.angle_gamma   90.00
#
_symmetry.space_group_name_H-M   'P 1'
#
loop_
_entity.id
_entity.type
_entity.pdbx_description
1 polymer ?
#
loop_
_entity_poly.entity_id
_entity_poly.type
_entity_poly.pdbx_seq_one_letter_code
_entity_poly.pdbx_strand_id
1 'polypeptide(L)'
;SLFVLPPENWYAIVKNPTKDGSHPNVGAASVAPELLYGRKVNIRGPVSFALYPGQMAKVVKGHALRTNQYLLARVYEADEANKNQGKVVDAEGKEIENTVTNCVNGQILVIKGTDISFYIPPTGIEVIPINNDANKGYVREAVTLERLEYCILKDEDGNKRYVHGPKVVFPEPTETFVTSPKGGFIFRAIELSKISGIYVKVIAEYDDEDGTHHPVGEELF
;
A
#
# COMPACT_ATOMS: atom_id res chain seq x y z
N SER A 1 10.80 -17.98 28.66
CA SER A 1 10.10 -16.78 28.15
C SER A 1 10.72 -16.40 26.83
N LEU A 2 9.88 -16.16 25.82
CA LEU A 2 10.32 -15.67 24.51
C LEU A 2 10.43 -14.15 24.60
N PHE A 3 11.64 -13.61 24.31
CA PHE A 3 11.87 -12.17 24.26
C PHE A 3 11.68 -11.64 22.85
N VAL A 4 11.12 -10.44 22.76
CA VAL A 4 10.90 -9.68 21.55
C VAL A 4 11.69 -8.38 21.65
N LEU A 5 12.55 -8.14 20.68
CA LEU A 5 13.57 -7.07 20.69
C LEU A 5 13.59 -6.30 19.36
N PRO A 6 12.50 -5.61 18.99
CA PRO A 6 12.56 -4.78 17.80
C PRO A 6 13.53 -3.60 18.03
N PRO A 7 14.57 -3.46 17.20
CA PRO A 7 15.50 -2.32 17.28
C PRO A 7 14.84 -1.05 16.76
N GLU A 8 15.58 0.05 16.81
CA GLU A 8 15.17 1.32 16.22
C GLU A 8 14.79 1.14 14.73
N ASN A 9 13.74 1.80 14.28
CA ASN A 9 13.17 1.70 12.94
C ASN A 9 12.60 0.32 12.56
N TRP A 10 12.42 -0.55 13.53
CA TRP A 10 11.70 -1.80 13.41
C TRP A 10 10.44 -1.76 14.29
N TYR A 11 9.54 -2.71 14.09
CA TYR A 11 8.36 -2.86 14.92
C TYR A 11 8.01 -4.33 15.14
N ALA A 12 7.33 -4.60 16.24
CA ALA A 12 6.79 -5.92 16.53
C ALA A 12 5.28 -5.93 16.30
N ILE A 13 4.80 -6.97 15.62
CA ILE A 13 3.38 -7.28 15.52
C ILE A 13 3.12 -8.35 16.56
N VAL A 14 2.37 -8.04 17.62
CA VAL A 14 2.01 -8.95 18.69
C VAL A 14 0.57 -9.42 18.50
N LYS A 15 0.38 -10.72 18.37
CA LYS A 15 -0.94 -11.37 18.35
C LYS A 15 -1.37 -11.74 19.75
N ASN A 16 -2.67 -11.65 20.02
CA ASN A 16 -3.28 -11.89 21.31
C ASN A 16 -2.68 -10.98 22.40
N PRO A 17 -2.73 -9.65 22.23
CA PRO A 17 -2.20 -8.74 23.23
C PRO A 17 -2.97 -8.85 24.54
N THR A 18 -2.35 -8.40 25.62
CA THR A 18 -3.03 -8.29 26.91
C THR A 18 -4.04 -7.14 26.87
N LYS A 19 -5.13 -7.27 27.60
CA LYS A 19 -6.17 -6.24 27.68
C LYS A 19 -5.65 -4.93 28.27
N ASP A 20 -4.72 -5.03 29.21
CA ASP A 20 -4.11 -3.88 29.91
C ASP A 20 -2.80 -3.38 29.24
N GLY A 21 -2.35 -4.02 28.14
CA GLY A 21 -1.10 -3.69 27.47
C GLY A 21 0.18 -4.09 28.21
N SER A 22 0.07 -4.86 29.30
CA SER A 22 1.21 -5.27 30.11
C SER A 22 2.03 -6.39 29.47
N HIS A 23 3.28 -6.50 29.91
CA HIS A 23 4.19 -7.57 29.57
C HIS A 23 4.68 -8.29 30.84
N PRO A 24 5.08 -9.58 30.73
CA PRO A 24 5.62 -10.31 31.88
C PRO A 24 6.85 -9.63 32.44
N ASN A 25 6.92 -9.50 33.75
CA ASN A 25 8.16 -9.13 34.43
C ASN A 25 9.13 -10.30 34.45
N VAL A 26 10.36 -10.05 34.04
CA VAL A 26 11.43 -11.05 34.08
C VAL A 26 11.79 -11.38 35.51
N GLY A 27 11.73 -12.69 35.86
CA GLY A 27 12.13 -13.15 37.20
C GLY A 27 11.02 -13.13 38.27
N ALA A 28 9.81 -12.71 37.95
CA ALA A 28 8.65 -12.82 38.84
C ALA A 28 7.62 -13.82 38.27
N ALA A 29 6.98 -14.57 39.12
CA ALA A 29 5.80 -15.36 38.76
C ALA A 29 4.65 -14.35 38.52
N SER A 30 4.43 -13.99 37.26
CA SER A 30 3.31 -13.14 36.90
C SER A 30 2.12 -14.01 36.48
N VAL A 31 0.97 -13.71 37.07
CA VAL A 31 -0.31 -14.27 36.58
C VAL A 31 -0.57 -13.62 35.20
N ALA A 32 -0.80 -14.45 34.20
CA ALA A 32 -1.13 -13.96 32.87
C ALA A 32 -2.44 -13.15 32.94
N PRO A 33 -2.45 -11.88 32.51
CA PRO A 33 -3.69 -11.12 32.41
C PRO A 33 -4.57 -11.68 31.27
N GLU A 34 -5.79 -11.16 31.18
CA GLU A 34 -6.71 -11.52 30.09
C GLU A 34 -6.08 -11.16 28.73
N LEU A 35 -6.00 -12.14 27.85
CA LEU A 35 -5.54 -11.96 26.47
C LEU A 35 -6.72 -11.65 25.53
N LEU A 36 -6.52 -10.72 24.61
CA LEU A 36 -7.48 -10.38 23.57
C LEU A 36 -7.22 -11.28 22.34
N TYR A 37 -7.78 -12.47 22.35
CA TYR A 37 -7.59 -13.45 21.27
C TYR A 37 -8.10 -12.94 19.92
N GLY A 38 -7.30 -13.18 18.87
CA GLY A 38 -7.60 -12.76 17.51
C GLY A 38 -7.24 -11.30 17.20
N ARG A 39 -6.86 -10.53 18.21
CA ARG A 39 -6.40 -9.14 18.02
C ARG A 39 -4.89 -9.07 17.80
N LYS A 40 -4.46 -7.93 17.25
CA LYS A 40 -3.04 -7.61 17.02
C LYS A 40 -2.76 -6.18 17.50
N VAL A 41 -1.54 -5.96 17.98
CA VAL A 41 -1.00 -4.63 18.25
C VAL A 41 0.36 -4.48 17.60
N ASN A 42 0.68 -3.26 17.16
CA ASN A 42 1.98 -2.91 16.62
C ASN A 42 2.76 -2.12 17.67
N ILE A 43 3.95 -2.60 18.00
CA ILE A 43 4.84 -1.97 18.99
C ILE A 43 6.11 -1.54 18.29
N ARG A 44 6.33 -0.25 18.25
CA ARG A 44 7.52 0.35 17.65
C ARG A 44 8.75 0.15 18.52
N GLY A 45 9.89 -0.19 17.90
CA GLY A 45 11.20 -0.17 18.57
C GLY A 45 11.79 1.23 18.79
N PRO A 46 12.86 1.35 19.57
CA PRO A 46 13.54 0.27 20.26
C PRO A 46 12.84 -0.09 21.58
N VAL A 47 12.49 -1.35 21.75
CA VAL A 47 11.89 -1.88 22.98
C VAL A 47 12.33 -3.33 23.22
N SER A 48 12.21 -3.78 24.45
CA SER A 48 12.47 -5.17 24.84
C SER A 48 11.39 -5.62 25.79
N PHE A 49 10.71 -6.71 25.47
CA PHE A 49 9.66 -7.28 26.34
C PHE A 49 9.56 -8.79 26.16
N ALA A 50 9.02 -9.43 27.17
CA ALA A 50 8.69 -10.86 27.11
C ALA A 50 7.23 -11.08 26.72
N LEU A 51 6.92 -12.27 26.24
CA LEU A 51 5.56 -12.69 25.89
C LEU A 51 4.97 -13.59 26.96
N TYR A 52 3.67 -13.44 27.22
CA TYR A 52 2.89 -14.41 27.98
C TYR A 52 2.62 -15.68 27.13
N PRO A 53 2.40 -16.83 27.76
CA PRO A 53 1.89 -18.02 27.05
C PRO A 53 0.60 -17.68 26.27
N GLY A 54 0.54 -18.07 25.01
CA GLY A 54 -0.59 -17.78 24.11
C GLY A 54 -0.42 -16.52 23.26
N GLN A 55 0.60 -15.69 23.52
CA GLN A 55 0.99 -14.60 22.64
C GLN A 55 2.01 -15.06 21.60
N MET A 56 1.97 -14.43 20.44
CA MET A 56 2.96 -14.59 19.38
C MET A 56 3.40 -13.20 18.91
N ALA A 57 4.65 -13.08 18.50
CA ALA A 57 5.17 -11.85 17.92
C ALA A 57 6.00 -12.10 16.66
N LYS A 58 5.94 -11.15 15.74
CA LYS A 58 6.79 -11.07 14.56
C LYS A 58 7.46 -9.71 14.56
N VAL A 59 8.77 -9.68 14.38
CA VAL A 59 9.54 -8.43 14.26
C VAL A 59 9.75 -8.12 12.78
N VAL A 60 9.39 -6.92 12.38
CA VAL A 60 9.43 -6.45 10.99
C VAL A 60 10.21 -5.15 10.91
N LYS A 61 11.04 -5.03 9.87
CA LYS A 61 11.74 -3.78 9.59
C LYS A 61 10.75 -2.71 9.12
N GLY A 62 10.92 -1.47 9.58
CA GLY A 62 10.19 -0.32 9.05
C GLY A 62 10.44 -0.16 7.55
N HIS A 63 9.49 0.43 6.86
CA HIS A 63 9.45 0.49 5.41
C HIS A 63 9.95 1.84 4.91
N ALA A 64 11.17 1.87 4.35
CA ALA A 64 11.72 3.04 3.67
C ALA A 64 11.18 3.11 2.23
N LEU A 65 10.73 4.29 1.81
CA LEU A 65 10.16 4.54 0.49
C LEU A 65 10.92 5.64 -0.25
N ARG A 66 11.26 5.38 -1.50
CA ARG A 66 11.63 6.41 -2.47
C ARG A 66 10.38 7.04 -3.08
N THR A 67 10.52 8.20 -3.70
CA THR A 67 9.39 8.96 -4.28
C THR A 67 8.60 8.21 -5.35
N ASN A 68 9.21 7.22 -6.01
CA ASN A 68 8.57 6.35 -7.00
C ASN A 68 8.15 4.98 -6.44
N GLN A 69 8.08 4.84 -5.13
CA GLN A 69 7.71 3.60 -4.45
C GLN A 69 6.45 3.79 -3.61
N TYR A 70 5.77 2.69 -3.32
CA TYR A 70 4.58 2.68 -2.48
C TYR A 70 4.42 1.36 -1.74
N LEU A 71 3.58 1.41 -0.71
CA LEU A 71 3.11 0.24 0.02
C LEU A 71 1.61 0.08 -0.19
N LEU A 72 1.14 -1.15 -0.14
CA LEU A 72 -0.26 -1.44 0.11
C LEU A 72 -0.44 -1.83 1.57
N ALA A 73 -1.41 -1.24 2.22
CA ALA A 73 -1.75 -1.55 3.60
C ALA A 73 -3.24 -1.88 3.70
N ARG A 74 -3.60 -2.67 4.71
CA ARG A 74 -4.99 -3.04 4.99
C ARG A 74 -5.36 -2.61 6.39
N VAL A 75 -6.55 -2.04 6.53
CA VAL A 75 -7.14 -1.78 7.82
C VAL A 75 -7.79 -3.06 8.34
N TYR A 76 -7.22 -3.65 9.40
CA TYR A 76 -7.79 -4.85 10.03
C TYR A 76 -8.64 -4.53 11.26
N GLU A 77 -8.46 -3.37 11.87
CA GLU A 77 -9.24 -2.88 13.00
C GLU A 77 -9.42 -1.36 12.90
N ALA A 78 -10.57 -0.94 12.39
CA ALA A 78 -10.84 0.45 12.07
C ALA A 78 -10.84 1.37 13.30
N ASP A 79 -11.37 0.90 14.44
CA ASP A 79 -11.41 1.69 15.68
C ASP A 79 -10.01 2.01 16.17
N GLU A 80 -9.10 1.03 16.17
CA GLU A 80 -7.71 1.24 16.56
C GLU A 80 -6.94 2.08 15.52
N ALA A 81 -7.17 1.85 14.22
CA ALA A 81 -6.58 2.65 13.17
C ALA A 81 -6.97 4.13 13.29
N ASN A 82 -8.25 4.41 13.56
CA ASN A 82 -8.77 5.76 13.74
C ASN A 82 -8.26 6.44 15.01
N LYS A 83 -8.08 5.71 16.11
CA LYS A 83 -7.47 6.23 17.34
C LYS A 83 -5.99 6.58 17.18
N ASN A 84 -5.29 5.85 16.34
CA ASN A 84 -3.85 5.98 16.11
C ASN A 84 -3.49 6.86 14.91
N GLN A 85 -4.47 7.48 14.28
CA GLN A 85 -4.24 8.51 13.27
C GLN A 85 -3.45 9.68 13.90
N GLY A 86 -2.44 10.16 13.20
CA GLY A 86 -1.56 11.20 13.71
C GLY A 86 -0.33 10.71 14.48
N LYS A 87 -0.19 9.40 14.71
CA LYS A 87 1.02 8.81 15.32
C LYS A 87 1.98 8.18 14.31
N VAL A 88 1.86 8.54 13.05
CA VAL A 88 2.82 8.17 12.03
C VAL A 88 4.04 9.06 12.19
N VAL A 89 5.22 8.48 12.20
CA VAL A 89 6.47 9.22 12.36
C VAL A 89 7.35 9.02 11.12
N ASP A 90 8.06 10.06 10.72
CA ASP A 90 9.08 10.00 9.68
C ASP A 90 10.36 9.27 10.15
N ALA A 91 11.35 9.20 9.27
CA ALA A 91 12.63 8.56 9.57
C ALA A 91 13.38 9.24 10.73
N GLU A 92 13.13 10.53 10.95
CA GLU A 92 13.72 11.35 12.03
C GLU A 92 12.93 11.24 13.35
N GLY A 93 11.83 10.49 13.38
CA GLY A 93 11.00 10.29 14.56
C GLY A 93 10.00 11.41 14.83
N LYS A 94 9.80 12.33 13.89
CA LYS A 94 8.80 13.40 13.99
C LYS A 94 7.42 12.86 13.64
N GLU A 95 6.41 13.20 14.45
CA GLU A 95 5.03 12.87 14.14
C GLU A 95 4.57 13.59 12.86
N ILE A 96 4.05 12.81 11.91
CA ILE A 96 3.44 13.32 10.68
C ILE A 96 1.93 13.13 10.81
N GLU A 97 1.17 14.17 10.49
CA GLU A 97 -0.29 14.03 10.39
C GLU A 97 -0.66 12.96 9.35
N ASN A 98 -1.33 11.93 9.82
CA ASN A 98 -1.91 10.95 8.93
C ASN A 98 -3.17 11.53 8.30
N THR A 99 -3.14 11.72 6.99
CA THR A 99 -4.26 12.31 6.23
C THR A 99 -5.42 11.34 5.99
N VAL A 100 -5.28 10.07 6.39
CA VAL A 100 -6.35 9.08 6.22
C VAL A 100 -7.32 9.20 7.39
N THR A 101 -8.43 9.86 7.14
CA THR A 101 -9.55 9.98 8.08
C THR A 101 -10.62 8.92 7.79
N ASN A 102 -11.28 8.39 8.83
CA ASN A 102 -12.38 7.44 8.72
C ASN A 102 -12.02 6.11 8.05
N CYS A 103 -11.03 5.42 8.59
CA CYS A 103 -10.72 4.05 8.20
C CYS A 103 -11.92 3.11 8.40
N VAL A 104 -12.10 2.19 7.47
CA VAL A 104 -13.11 1.13 7.50
C VAL A 104 -12.41 -0.22 7.47
N ASN A 105 -12.93 -1.21 8.19
CA ASN A 105 -12.38 -2.56 8.20
C ASN A 105 -12.32 -3.15 6.79
N GLY A 106 -11.17 -3.72 6.42
CA GLY A 106 -10.92 -4.27 5.09
C GLY A 106 -10.47 -3.27 4.03
N GLN A 107 -10.49 -1.97 4.35
CA GLN A 107 -10.04 -0.93 3.43
C GLN A 107 -8.57 -1.12 3.06
N ILE A 108 -8.26 -0.96 1.78
CA ILE A 108 -6.90 -0.94 1.26
C ILE A 108 -6.42 0.52 1.15
N LEU A 109 -5.22 0.76 1.65
CA LEU A 109 -4.56 2.07 1.61
C LEU A 109 -3.34 1.98 0.71
N VAL A 110 -3.10 3.02 -0.08
CA VAL A 110 -1.87 3.21 -0.84
C VAL A 110 -1.01 4.25 -0.13
N ILE A 111 0.11 3.81 0.42
CA ILE A 111 1.08 4.68 1.11
C ILE A 111 2.17 5.05 0.10
N LYS A 112 2.17 6.29 -0.35
CA LYS A 112 3.06 6.75 -1.43
C LYS A 112 4.36 7.32 -0.88
N GLY A 113 5.47 7.01 -1.51
CA GLY A 113 6.77 7.57 -1.20
C GLY A 113 6.90 9.08 -1.49
N THR A 114 5.97 9.66 -2.25
CA THR A 114 5.84 11.11 -2.42
C THR A 114 5.32 11.81 -1.16
N ASP A 115 4.56 11.10 -0.31
CA ASP A 115 3.92 11.66 0.86
C ASP A 115 4.75 11.37 2.12
N ILE A 116 5.43 10.22 2.17
CA ILE A 116 6.20 9.76 3.33
C ILE A 116 7.42 8.94 2.87
N SER A 117 8.58 9.20 3.48
CA SER A 117 9.82 8.51 3.15
C SER A 117 10.09 7.26 4.00
N PHE A 118 9.40 7.13 5.13
CA PHE A 118 9.52 6.00 6.06
C PHE A 118 8.19 5.74 6.75
N TYR A 119 7.77 4.46 6.79
CA TYR A 119 6.48 4.08 7.33
C TYR A 119 6.58 2.89 8.30
N ILE A 120 6.02 3.06 9.48
CA ILE A 120 5.69 2.00 10.43
C ILE A 120 4.17 2.05 10.63
N PRO A 121 3.43 0.95 10.33
CA PRO A 121 1.99 0.96 10.47
C PRO A 121 1.58 1.08 11.95
N PRO A 122 0.61 1.94 12.28
CA PRO A 122 0.01 1.97 13.61
C PRO A 122 -0.83 0.71 13.86
N THR A 123 -1.18 0.46 15.12
CA THR A 123 -2.15 -0.60 15.46
C THR A 123 -3.46 -0.37 14.69
N GLY A 124 -4.00 -1.43 14.12
CA GLY A 124 -5.19 -1.39 13.27
C GLY A 124 -4.89 -1.45 11.78
N ILE A 125 -3.64 -1.25 11.37
CA ILE A 125 -3.18 -1.29 9.99
C ILE A 125 -2.05 -2.33 9.84
N GLU A 126 -2.11 -3.10 8.77
CA GLU A 126 -1.05 -4.03 8.38
C GLU A 126 -0.55 -3.75 6.97
N VAL A 127 0.76 -3.82 6.76
CA VAL A 127 1.35 -3.70 5.43
C VAL A 127 1.26 -5.04 4.72
N ILE A 128 0.77 -5.04 3.49
CA ILE A 128 0.55 -6.23 2.68
C ILE A 128 1.84 -6.58 1.93
N PRO A 129 2.40 -7.78 2.13
CA PRO A 129 3.58 -8.20 1.40
C PRO A 129 3.25 -8.45 -0.08
N ILE A 130 4.27 -8.37 -0.94
CA ILE A 130 4.15 -8.64 -2.36
C ILE A 130 3.70 -10.10 -2.55
N ASN A 131 2.61 -10.31 -3.31
CA ASN A 131 1.98 -11.61 -3.52
C ASN A 131 1.64 -12.37 -2.22
N ASN A 132 1.34 -11.66 -1.14
CA ASN A 132 1.10 -12.21 0.20
C ASN A 132 2.28 -13.04 0.76
N ASP A 133 3.49 -12.82 0.27
CA ASP A 133 4.71 -13.49 0.70
C ASP A 133 5.72 -12.49 1.28
N ALA A 134 5.92 -12.55 2.59
CA ALA A 134 6.83 -11.64 3.29
C ALA A 134 8.30 -11.76 2.83
N ASN A 135 8.69 -12.90 2.23
CA ASN A 135 10.03 -13.09 1.69
C ASN A 135 10.27 -12.25 0.41
N LYS A 136 9.20 -11.86 -0.26
CA LYS A 136 9.26 -10.98 -1.44
C LYS A 136 9.28 -9.49 -1.09
N GLY A 137 9.23 -9.16 0.20
CA GLY A 137 9.21 -7.79 0.69
C GLY A 137 7.83 -7.14 0.59
N TYR A 138 7.81 -5.82 0.80
CA TYR A 138 6.58 -5.02 0.93
C TYR A 138 6.52 -3.85 -0.04
N VAL A 139 7.68 -3.31 -0.42
CA VAL A 139 7.80 -2.10 -1.22
C VAL A 139 7.55 -2.42 -2.70
N ARG A 140 6.65 -1.65 -3.31
CA ARG A 140 6.27 -1.76 -4.72
C ARG A 140 6.76 -0.55 -5.50
N GLU A 141 7.08 -0.75 -6.77
CA GLU A 141 7.48 0.32 -7.68
C GLU A 141 6.27 0.94 -8.37
N ALA A 142 6.18 2.27 -8.37
CA ALA A 142 5.25 2.99 -9.21
C ALA A 142 5.74 2.99 -10.67
N VAL A 143 4.85 3.24 -11.60
CA VAL A 143 5.20 3.31 -13.02
C VAL A 143 5.60 4.73 -13.37
N THR A 144 6.86 4.92 -13.80
CA THR A 144 7.34 6.20 -14.32
C THR A 144 7.18 6.23 -15.83
N LEU A 145 6.41 7.19 -16.31
CA LEU A 145 6.11 7.38 -17.73
C LEU A 145 6.89 8.58 -18.27
N GLU A 146 7.50 8.37 -19.43
CA GLU A 146 8.10 9.42 -20.24
C GLU A 146 7.08 10.00 -21.23
N ARG A 147 7.52 11.00 -21.99
CA ARG A 147 6.71 11.54 -23.09
C ARG A 147 6.36 10.44 -24.10
N LEU A 148 5.13 10.42 -24.59
CA LEU A 148 4.59 9.40 -25.50
C LEU A 148 4.45 8.01 -24.89
N GLU A 149 4.61 7.90 -23.60
CA GLU A 149 4.32 6.66 -22.86
C GLU A 149 3.01 6.80 -22.09
N TYR A 150 2.33 5.67 -21.92
CA TYR A 150 1.13 5.59 -21.09
C TYR A 150 1.06 4.23 -20.40
N CYS A 151 0.30 4.17 -19.32
CA CYS A 151 -0.06 2.93 -18.67
C CYS A 151 -1.58 2.81 -18.56
N ILE A 152 -2.03 1.59 -18.34
CA ILE A 152 -3.43 1.27 -18.17
C ILE A 152 -3.59 0.65 -16.79
N LEU A 153 -4.50 1.22 -16.00
CA LEU A 153 -4.93 0.67 -14.72
C LEU A 153 -6.32 0.11 -14.86
N LYS A 154 -6.57 -1.00 -14.20
CA LYS A 154 -7.86 -1.71 -14.21
C LYS A 154 -8.34 -1.88 -12.77
N ASP A 155 -9.58 -1.48 -12.51
CA ASP A 155 -10.24 -1.68 -11.22
C ASP A 155 -10.88 -3.07 -11.07
N GLU A 156 -11.51 -3.33 -9.92
CA GLU A 156 -12.19 -4.59 -9.62
C GLU A 156 -13.40 -4.86 -10.54
N ASP A 157 -14.05 -3.82 -11.03
CA ASP A 157 -15.22 -3.91 -11.94
C ASP A 157 -14.79 -4.07 -13.40
N GLY A 158 -13.50 -4.03 -13.69
CA GLY A 158 -12.95 -4.18 -15.04
C GLY A 158 -12.84 -2.87 -15.81
N ASN A 159 -13.20 -1.73 -15.22
CA ASN A 159 -13.03 -0.43 -15.84
C ASN A 159 -11.55 -0.10 -15.99
N LYS A 160 -11.20 0.50 -17.10
CA LYS A 160 -9.81 0.87 -17.41
C LYS A 160 -9.63 2.37 -17.33
N ARG A 161 -8.51 2.80 -16.70
CA ARG A 161 -8.06 4.17 -16.65
C ARG A 161 -6.73 4.29 -17.39
N TYR A 162 -6.68 5.16 -18.38
CA TYR A 162 -5.50 5.44 -19.20
C TYR A 162 -4.78 6.65 -18.63
N VAL A 163 -3.50 6.53 -18.35
CA VAL A 163 -2.69 7.60 -17.79
C VAL A 163 -1.49 7.86 -18.69
N HIS A 164 -1.39 9.10 -19.19
CA HIS A 164 -0.33 9.54 -20.10
C HIS A 164 0.81 10.20 -19.34
N GLY A 165 2.05 9.99 -19.82
CA GLY A 165 3.23 10.67 -19.32
C GLY A 165 3.41 12.10 -19.86
N PRO A 166 4.40 12.83 -19.36
CA PRO A 166 5.39 12.38 -18.37
C PRO A 166 4.88 12.50 -16.93
N LYS A 167 4.93 11.43 -16.16
CA LYS A 167 4.68 11.43 -14.69
C LYS A 167 4.94 10.07 -14.04
N VAL A 168 4.97 10.08 -12.71
CA VAL A 168 4.96 8.86 -11.89
C VAL A 168 3.51 8.50 -11.56
N VAL A 169 3.12 7.25 -11.82
CA VAL A 169 1.75 6.77 -11.66
C VAL A 169 1.68 5.75 -10.52
N PHE A 170 0.83 6.04 -9.57
CA PHE A 170 0.46 5.12 -8.49
C PHE A 170 -0.92 4.53 -8.76
N PRO A 171 -1.17 3.26 -8.40
CA PRO A 171 -2.52 2.72 -8.50
C PRO A 171 -3.41 3.32 -7.40
N GLU A 172 -4.71 3.42 -7.68
CA GLU A 172 -5.72 3.58 -6.63
C GLU A 172 -5.86 2.27 -5.83
N PRO A 173 -6.45 2.27 -4.63
CA PRO A 173 -6.42 1.13 -3.71
C PRO A 173 -6.81 -0.23 -4.30
N THR A 174 -7.73 -0.27 -5.26
CA THR A 174 -8.25 -1.51 -5.87
C THR A 174 -7.80 -1.72 -7.30
N GLU A 175 -6.97 -0.80 -7.83
CA GLU A 175 -6.48 -0.88 -9.19
C GLU A 175 -5.22 -1.75 -9.32
N THR A 176 -5.08 -2.36 -10.47
CA THR A 176 -3.87 -3.08 -10.89
C THR A 176 -3.39 -2.57 -12.24
N PHE A 177 -2.08 -2.57 -12.47
CA PHE A 177 -1.51 -2.24 -13.77
C PHE A 177 -1.76 -3.36 -14.77
N VAL A 178 -2.18 -3.00 -15.97
CA VAL A 178 -2.35 -3.93 -17.10
C VAL A 178 -0.98 -4.17 -17.74
N THR A 179 -0.64 -5.45 -17.95
CA THR A 179 0.62 -5.84 -18.58
C THR A 179 0.58 -5.56 -20.07
N SER A 180 1.62 -4.95 -20.61
CA SER A 180 1.77 -4.70 -22.04
C SER A 180 2.16 -6.00 -22.79
N PRO A 181 1.88 -6.11 -24.11
CA PRO A 181 2.28 -7.27 -24.91
C PRO A 181 3.80 -7.53 -24.93
N LYS A 182 4.60 -6.51 -24.67
CA LYS A 182 6.07 -6.60 -24.59
C LYS A 182 6.60 -6.95 -23.20
N GLY A 183 5.69 -7.15 -22.23
CA GLY A 183 6.00 -7.26 -20.81
C GLY A 183 6.10 -5.88 -20.15
N GLY A 184 6.03 -5.86 -18.80
CA GLY A 184 5.96 -4.61 -18.04
C GLY A 184 4.60 -3.91 -18.16
N PHE A 185 4.54 -2.64 -17.77
CA PHE A 185 3.28 -1.88 -17.65
C PHE A 185 3.23 -0.65 -18.56
N ILE A 186 4.28 -0.40 -19.34
CA ILE A 186 4.40 0.77 -20.19
C ILE A 186 3.98 0.43 -21.62
N PHE A 187 3.11 1.27 -22.14
CA PHE A 187 2.70 1.28 -23.55
C PHE A 187 3.24 2.54 -24.21
N ARG A 188 3.46 2.51 -25.52
CA ARG A 188 3.87 3.67 -26.30
C ARG A 188 2.77 4.15 -27.20
N ALA A 189 2.53 5.46 -27.19
CA ALA A 189 1.68 6.13 -28.16
C ALA A 189 2.35 6.14 -29.54
N ILE A 190 1.53 6.13 -30.58
CA ILE A 190 2.00 6.27 -31.95
C ILE A 190 2.19 7.76 -32.23
N GLU A 191 3.42 8.17 -32.57
CA GLU A 191 3.72 9.54 -32.95
C GLU A 191 3.40 9.74 -34.44
N LEU A 192 2.48 10.66 -34.71
CA LEU A 192 2.13 11.03 -36.08
C LEU A 192 2.94 12.24 -36.51
N SER A 193 3.50 12.19 -37.72
CA SER A 193 4.19 13.29 -38.36
C SER A 193 3.36 13.82 -39.52
N LYS A 194 3.80 14.94 -40.13
CA LYS A 194 3.13 15.52 -41.30
C LYS A 194 3.06 14.60 -42.53
N ILE A 195 3.88 13.55 -42.52
CA ILE A 195 3.99 12.58 -43.64
C ILE A 195 3.53 11.17 -43.27
N SER A 196 3.02 10.98 -42.04
CA SER A 196 2.53 9.67 -41.57
C SER A 196 1.14 9.81 -40.99
N GLY A 197 0.24 8.94 -41.41
CA GLY A 197 -1.11 8.81 -40.88
C GLY A 197 -1.34 7.39 -40.35
N ILE A 198 -2.38 7.22 -39.57
CA ILE A 198 -2.87 5.91 -39.15
C ILE A 198 -4.31 5.75 -39.59
N TYR A 199 -4.61 4.53 -39.95
CA TYR A 199 -5.99 4.09 -40.21
C TYR A 199 -6.53 3.39 -38.96
N VAL A 200 -7.64 3.86 -38.43
CA VAL A 200 -8.22 3.36 -37.18
C VAL A 200 -9.63 2.87 -37.43
N LYS A 201 -9.97 1.71 -36.91
CA LYS A 201 -11.33 1.20 -36.89
C LYS A 201 -11.87 1.21 -35.47
N VAL A 202 -13.05 1.78 -35.28
CA VAL A 202 -13.73 1.80 -33.98
C VAL A 202 -14.24 0.40 -33.65
N ILE A 203 -13.74 -0.19 -32.55
CA ILE A 203 -14.10 -1.54 -32.09
C ILE A 203 -15.10 -1.53 -30.93
N ALA A 204 -15.25 -0.39 -30.25
CA ALA A 204 -16.26 -0.13 -29.25
C ALA A 204 -16.72 1.32 -29.39
N GLU A 205 -18.02 1.57 -29.30
CA GLU A 205 -18.57 2.94 -29.39
C GLU A 205 -17.99 3.83 -28.27
N TYR A 206 -17.70 5.07 -28.60
CA TYR A 206 -17.19 6.06 -27.65
C TYR A 206 -17.55 7.48 -28.13
N ASP A 207 -17.53 8.42 -27.18
CA ASP A 207 -17.61 9.85 -27.48
C ASP A 207 -16.21 10.44 -27.33
N ASP A 208 -15.78 11.27 -28.30
CA ASP A 208 -14.50 11.95 -28.23
C ASP A 208 -14.54 13.19 -27.31
N GLU A 209 -13.39 13.86 -27.14
CA GLU A 209 -13.29 15.04 -26.29
C GLU A 209 -14.13 16.22 -26.78
N ASP A 210 -14.47 16.25 -28.07
CA ASP A 210 -15.33 17.27 -28.70
C ASP A 210 -16.82 16.92 -28.60
N GLY A 211 -17.15 15.76 -28.04
CA GLY A 211 -18.52 15.24 -27.88
C GLY A 211 -19.08 14.58 -29.15
N THR A 212 -18.24 14.25 -30.11
CA THR A 212 -18.65 13.50 -31.31
C THR A 212 -18.75 12.02 -30.98
N HIS A 213 -19.90 11.42 -31.31
CA HIS A 213 -20.15 9.99 -31.10
C HIS A 213 -19.57 9.16 -32.26
N HIS A 214 -18.77 8.16 -31.90
CA HIS A 214 -18.13 7.22 -32.85
C HIS A 214 -18.72 5.81 -32.68
N PRO A 215 -19.55 5.35 -33.62
CA PRO A 215 -20.15 4.02 -33.57
C PRO A 215 -19.15 2.91 -33.88
N VAL A 216 -19.44 1.70 -33.42
CA VAL A 216 -18.65 0.50 -33.75
C VAL A 216 -18.59 0.29 -35.26
N GLY A 217 -17.38 0.06 -35.78
CA GLY A 217 -17.14 -0.18 -37.20
C GLY A 217 -16.83 1.06 -38.01
N GLU A 218 -16.91 2.27 -37.42
CA GLU A 218 -16.46 3.48 -38.08
C GLU A 218 -14.96 3.43 -38.37
N GLU A 219 -14.58 3.93 -39.54
CA GLU A 219 -13.22 3.99 -40.00
C GLU A 219 -12.76 5.43 -40.06
N LEU A 220 -11.69 5.74 -39.33
CA LEU A 220 -11.10 7.07 -39.19
C LEU A 220 -9.69 7.09 -39.81
N PHE A 221 -9.37 8.17 -40.50
CA PHE A 221 -8.05 8.39 -41.12
C PHE A 221 -7.49 9.74 -40.73
#